data_a205547b3c4edfb8b3801ffda0b307f7
#
_entry.id   a205547b3c4edfb8b3801ffda0b307f7
#
_cell.length_a   1.000
_cell.length_b   1.000
_cell.length_c   1.000
_cell.angle_alpha   90.00
_cell.angle_beta   90.00
_cell.angle_gamma   90.00
#
_symmetry.space_group_name_H-M   'P 1'
#
loop_
_entity.id
_entity.type
_entity.pdbx_description
1 polymer ?
#
loop_
_entity_poly.entity_id
_entity_poly.type
_entity_poly.pdbx_seq_one_letter_code
_entity_poly.pdbx_strand_id
1 'polypeptide(L)'
;MTSSLLNEASSSIPDRAAVVSPFRLDGKVALVTGCGSIAPGWGNGKAIAVLLARQGARVFGVDRNPEAADVTRNLIIAEGYEAEVRACDVTDSAAVKQAVEDCIRRFGRIDILVNNVGQSVPGDPVTMSEADFDQQIAINLKSAFLCCKYVIPHMEEQGGGSVVNIASVAGMRYGGKPQVGYASGKAALMQMSKVTAVTYAPKGIRLNSIAPGVMDTPLVHRLADKYAASDYEGFVKTRNAQVPMGHMGDAWDVAYAALYLASDQSRYVTGSVIVVDGGMSSTTR
;
A
#
# COMPACT_ATOMS: atom_id res chain seq x y z
N MET A 1 -15.91 38.87 -46.72
CA MET A 1 -15.32 39.01 -45.38
C MET A 1 -15.59 37.75 -44.58
N THR A 2 -14.89 36.68 -44.85
CA THR A 2 -14.98 35.43 -44.08
C THR A 2 -13.77 34.57 -44.40
N SER A 3 -12.60 34.93 -43.91
CA SER A 3 -11.39 34.08 -44.06
C SER A 3 -10.27 34.59 -43.17
N SER A 4 -10.44 34.54 -41.84
CA SER A 4 -9.31 34.85 -40.94
C SER A 4 -9.41 34.25 -39.52
N LEU A 5 -10.17 33.17 -39.31
CA LEU A 5 -10.31 32.57 -37.96
C LEU A 5 -9.88 31.08 -37.85
N LEU A 6 -9.07 30.58 -38.80
CA LEU A 6 -8.62 29.17 -38.75
C LEU A 6 -7.09 29.01 -38.72
N ASN A 7 -6.34 29.96 -38.19
CA ASN A 7 -4.88 29.85 -38.23
C ASN A 7 -4.19 30.20 -36.90
N GLU A 8 -4.72 29.73 -35.75
CA GLU A 8 -3.98 29.75 -34.48
C GLU A 8 -4.26 28.50 -33.65
N ALA A 9 -3.88 27.34 -34.13
CA ALA A 9 -3.75 26.14 -33.32
C ALA A 9 -2.67 25.20 -33.87
N SER A 10 -1.52 25.74 -34.21
CA SER A 10 -0.30 24.94 -34.28
C SER A 10 0.28 24.84 -32.87
N SER A 11 -0.41 24.11 -31.96
CA SER A 11 0.19 23.67 -30.73
C SER A 11 1.22 22.60 -31.06
N SER A 12 2.49 22.98 -30.99
CA SER A 12 3.63 22.09 -31.07
C SER A 12 3.39 20.92 -30.08
N ILE A 13 3.19 19.73 -30.63
CA ILE A 13 3.24 18.50 -29.86
C ILE A 13 4.63 18.48 -29.22
N PRO A 14 4.75 18.45 -27.85
CA PRO A 14 6.07 18.43 -27.23
C PRO A 14 6.84 17.19 -27.71
N ASP A 15 8.13 17.40 -27.97
CA ASP A 15 9.04 16.36 -28.42
C ASP A 15 8.91 15.12 -27.52
N ARG A 16 8.60 13.97 -28.10
CA ARG A 16 8.41 12.70 -27.36
C ARG A 16 9.63 12.27 -26.54
N ALA A 17 10.80 12.84 -26.83
CA ALA A 17 12.06 12.57 -26.11
C ALA A 17 12.12 13.17 -24.70
N ALA A 18 11.19 14.06 -24.31
CA ALA A 18 11.20 14.78 -23.03
C ALA A 18 9.95 14.54 -22.17
N VAL A 19 9.13 13.53 -22.44
CA VAL A 19 7.99 13.22 -21.57
C VAL A 19 8.49 12.50 -20.32
N VAL A 20 8.87 13.29 -19.32
CA VAL A 20 9.13 12.76 -17.96
C VAL A 20 7.83 12.13 -17.45
N SER A 21 7.92 10.93 -16.89
CA SER A 21 6.77 10.26 -16.26
C SER A 21 6.04 11.24 -15.32
N PRO A 22 4.72 11.42 -15.44
CA PRO A 22 3.98 12.33 -14.56
C PRO A 22 3.96 11.86 -13.09
N PHE A 23 4.37 10.61 -12.84
CA PHE A 23 4.40 9.99 -11.51
C PHE A 23 5.78 10.07 -10.85
N ARG A 24 6.67 10.95 -11.30
CA ARG A 24 7.98 11.14 -10.65
C ARG A 24 7.85 11.60 -9.21
N LEU A 25 8.74 11.06 -8.38
CA LEU A 25 8.83 11.30 -6.93
C LEU A 25 10.20 11.84 -6.53
N ASP A 26 10.87 12.55 -7.44
CA ASP A 26 12.21 13.09 -7.19
C ASP A 26 12.22 13.99 -5.97
N GLY A 27 13.18 13.77 -5.08
CA GLY A 27 13.32 14.52 -3.82
C GLY A 27 12.35 14.11 -2.71
N LYS A 28 11.36 13.25 -2.99
CA LYS A 28 10.44 12.72 -1.98
C LYS A 28 11.08 11.58 -1.19
N VAL A 29 10.63 11.40 0.06
CA VAL A 29 10.99 10.29 0.95
C VAL A 29 9.75 9.47 1.24
N ALA A 30 9.84 8.16 1.01
CA ALA A 30 8.76 7.21 1.27
C ALA A 30 9.13 6.27 2.43
N LEU A 31 8.33 6.30 3.49
CA LEU A 31 8.37 5.29 4.56
C LEU A 31 7.36 4.20 4.21
N VAL A 32 7.84 2.96 4.03
CA VAL A 32 7.03 1.80 3.62
C VAL A 32 7.09 0.71 4.67
N THR A 33 5.94 0.37 5.26
CA THR A 33 5.85 -0.70 6.26
C THR A 33 5.59 -2.06 5.60
N GLY A 34 6.21 -3.12 6.15
CA GLY A 34 6.13 -4.46 5.54
C GLY A 34 6.77 -4.47 4.15
N CYS A 35 7.95 -3.83 4.01
CA CYS A 35 8.66 -3.67 2.74
C CYS A 35 9.32 -4.95 2.23
N GLY A 36 9.42 -6.00 3.05
CA GLY A 36 9.91 -7.31 2.66
C GLY A 36 8.84 -8.15 1.94
N SER A 37 9.19 -9.42 1.71
CA SER A 37 8.25 -10.43 1.21
C SER A 37 8.32 -11.65 2.12
N ILE A 38 7.17 -12.29 2.32
CA ILE A 38 7.02 -13.45 3.23
C ILE A 38 7.77 -14.72 2.73
N ALA A 39 8.08 -14.74 1.43
CA ALA A 39 8.87 -15.77 0.74
C ALA A 39 9.46 -15.16 -0.54
N PRO A 40 10.34 -15.88 -1.29
CA PRO A 40 10.83 -15.41 -2.59
C PRO A 40 9.70 -14.99 -3.52
N GLY A 41 9.88 -13.86 -4.22
CA GLY A 41 8.88 -13.26 -5.12
C GLY A 41 8.49 -11.84 -4.74
N TRP A 42 7.33 -11.38 -5.21
CA TRP A 42 6.82 -10.02 -5.06
C TRP A 42 5.63 -9.97 -4.10
N GLY A 43 5.86 -9.52 -2.86
CA GLY A 43 4.79 -9.07 -1.98
C GLY A 43 4.42 -7.61 -2.27
N ASN A 44 3.21 -7.19 -1.89
CA ASN A 44 2.74 -5.83 -2.16
C ASN A 44 3.71 -4.75 -1.63
N GLY A 45 4.20 -4.88 -0.40
CA GLY A 45 5.10 -3.91 0.20
C GLY A 45 6.45 -3.82 -0.52
N LYS A 46 7.01 -4.96 -0.95
CA LYS A 46 8.22 -5.00 -1.76
C LYS A 46 8.03 -4.34 -3.12
N ALA A 47 6.94 -4.66 -3.83
CA ALA A 47 6.62 -4.05 -5.12
C ALA A 47 6.41 -2.53 -5.01
N ILE A 48 5.68 -2.09 -3.98
CA ILE A 48 5.48 -0.67 -3.70
C ILE A 48 6.81 0.03 -3.45
N ALA A 49 7.65 -0.50 -2.54
CA ALA A 49 8.95 0.10 -2.20
C ALA A 49 9.85 0.26 -3.44
N VAL A 50 9.96 -0.80 -4.24
CA VAL A 50 10.77 -0.79 -5.47
C VAL A 50 10.19 0.17 -6.52
N LEU A 51 8.86 0.19 -6.71
CA LEU A 51 8.24 1.08 -7.69
C LEU A 51 8.41 2.55 -7.32
N LEU A 52 8.23 2.91 -6.03
CA LEU A 52 8.44 4.28 -5.57
C LEU A 52 9.90 4.71 -5.75
N ALA A 53 10.87 3.82 -5.48
CA ALA A 53 12.29 4.08 -5.74
C ALA A 53 12.57 4.32 -7.23
N ARG A 54 12.04 3.48 -8.13
CA ARG A 54 12.16 3.63 -9.60
C ARG A 54 11.58 4.95 -10.10
N GLN A 55 10.63 5.55 -9.37
CA GLN A 55 10.10 6.88 -9.68
C GLN A 55 10.90 8.03 -9.02
N GLY A 56 12.01 7.73 -8.34
CA GLY A 56 12.93 8.72 -7.79
C GLY A 56 12.76 9.02 -6.30
N ALA A 57 11.86 8.33 -5.58
CA ALA A 57 11.77 8.46 -4.14
C ALA A 57 12.96 7.79 -3.44
N ARG A 58 13.45 8.39 -2.35
CA ARG A 58 14.30 7.71 -1.38
C ARG A 58 13.42 6.88 -0.47
N VAL A 59 13.73 5.59 -0.31
CA VAL A 59 12.86 4.66 0.42
C VAL A 59 13.44 4.35 1.79
N PHE A 60 12.64 4.53 2.84
CA PHE A 60 12.89 3.99 4.17
C PHE A 60 11.91 2.85 4.42
N GLY A 61 12.42 1.62 4.35
CA GLY A 61 11.60 0.43 4.54
C GLY A 61 11.64 -0.06 5.99
N VAL A 62 10.51 -0.53 6.51
CA VAL A 62 10.47 -1.26 7.78
C VAL A 62 9.78 -2.61 7.60
N ASP A 63 10.34 -3.64 8.24
CA ASP A 63 9.76 -4.97 8.29
C ASP A 63 10.11 -5.62 9.63
N ARG A 64 9.27 -6.54 10.09
CA ARG A 64 9.56 -7.36 11.27
C ARG A 64 10.69 -8.37 10.98
N ASN A 65 10.82 -8.81 9.72
CA ASN A 65 11.89 -9.68 9.25
C ASN A 65 12.98 -8.83 8.56
N PRO A 66 14.13 -8.61 9.21
CA PRO A 66 15.21 -7.79 8.67
C PRO A 66 15.81 -8.37 7.39
N GLU A 67 15.92 -9.70 7.26
CA GLU A 67 16.48 -10.36 6.06
C GLU A 67 15.59 -10.08 4.84
N ALA A 68 14.26 -10.15 5.01
CA ALA A 68 13.33 -9.84 3.93
C ALA A 68 13.36 -8.36 3.53
N ALA A 69 13.55 -7.45 4.50
CA ALA A 69 13.74 -6.03 4.22
C ALA A 69 15.05 -5.77 3.47
N ASP A 70 16.14 -6.42 3.87
CA ASP A 70 17.45 -6.30 3.22
C ASP A 70 17.43 -6.77 1.76
N VAL A 71 16.68 -7.82 1.42
CA VAL A 71 16.48 -8.25 0.02
C VAL A 71 15.89 -7.10 -0.80
N THR A 72 14.90 -6.40 -0.27
CA THR A 72 14.26 -5.28 -0.98
C THR A 72 15.20 -4.10 -1.11
N ARG A 73 15.90 -3.72 -0.03
CA ARG A 73 16.91 -2.66 -0.05
C ARG A 73 18.00 -2.93 -1.08
N ASN A 74 18.57 -4.13 -1.06
CA ASN A 74 19.66 -4.50 -1.95
C ASN A 74 19.24 -4.47 -3.42
N LEU A 75 17.99 -4.86 -3.72
CA LEU A 75 17.42 -4.74 -5.06
C LEU A 75 17.33 -3.26 -5.50
N ILE A 76 16.79 -2.38 -4.64
CA ILE A 76 16.68 -0.95 -4.94
C ILE A 76 18.06 -0.32 -5.17
N ILE A 77 19.05 -0.65 -4.35
CA ILE A 77 20.42 -0.15 -4.48
C ILE A 77 21.08 -0.68 -5.76
N ALA A 78 20.88 -1.96 -6.09
CA ALA A 78 21.42 -2.56 -7.30
C ALA A 78 20.85 -1.93 -8.59
N GLU A 79 19.64 -1.37 -8.54
CA GLU A 79 19.04 -0.59 -9.62
C GLU A 79 19.50 0.89 -9.63
N GLY A 80 20.40 1.30 -8.73
CA GLY A 80 20.97 2.65 -8.68
C GLY A 80 20.14 3.67 -7.88
N TYR A 81 19.16 3.22 -7.09
CA TYR A 81 18.33 4.09 -6.25
C TYR A 81 18.75 4.04 -4.78
N GLU A 82 18.19 4.94 -3.97
CA GLU A 82 18.55 5.08 -2.54
C GLU A 82 17.49 4.43 -1.66
N ALA A 83 17.92 3.50 -0.79
CA ALA A 83 17.07 2.87 0.20
C ALA A 83 17.82 2.59 1.50
N GLU A 84 17.09 2.69 2.61
CA GLU A 84 17.50 2.24 3.94
C GLU A 84 16.39 1.37 4.52
N VAL A 85 16.73 0.40 5.38
CA VAL A 85 15.75 -0.46 6.02
C VAL A 85 16.05 -0.65 7.50
N ARG A 86 14.99 -0.94 8.27
CA ARG A 86 15.09 -1.22 9.71
C ARG A 86 14.12 -2.33 10.12
N ALA A 87 14.57 -3.18 11.03
CA ALA A 87 13.69 -4.10 11.74
C ALA A 87 12.71 -3.31 12.63
N CYS A 88 11.40 -3.53 12.46
CA CYS A 88 10.37 -2.86 13.24
C CYS A 88 9.10 -3.71 13.32
N ASP A 89 8.63 -3.99 14.52
CA ASP A 89 7.26 -4.44 14.72
C ASP A 89 6.35 -3.20 14.80
N VAL A 90 5.53 -3.02 13.79
CA VAL A 90 4.64 -1.85 13.67
C VAL A 90 3.46 -1.89 14.68
N THR A 91 3.32 -2.96 15.45
CA THR A 91 2.36 -3.04 16.57
C THR A 91 2.94 -2.47 17.88
N ASP A 92 4.26 -2.29 17.94
CA ASP A 92 4.97 -1.67 19.05
C ASP A 92 5.13 -0.16 18.82
N SER A 93 4.54 0.61 19.73
CA SER A 93 4.54 2.08 19.66
C SER A 93 5.94 2.68 19.76
N ALA A 94 6.83 2.11 20.59
CA ALA A 94 8.19 2.62 20.76
C ALA A 94 9.05 2.31 19.52
N ALA A 95 8.89 1.09 18.96
CA ALA A 95 9.60 0.70 17.74
C ALA A 95 9.19 1.57 16.53
N VAL A 96 7.89 1.87 16.38
CA VAL A 96 7.40 2.76 15.32
C VAL A 96 7.95 4.17 15.49
N LYS A 97 7.89 4.73 16.71
CA LYS A 97 8.45 6.05 17.00
C LYS A 97 9.92 6.11 16.61
N GLN A 98 10.72 5.13 17.03
CA GLN A 98 12.15 5.06 16.73
C GLN A 98 12.40 4.95 15.21
N ALA A 99 11.61 4.15 14.49
CA ALA A 99 11.75 4.01 13.04
C ALA A 99 11.47 5.32 12.28
N VAL A 100 10.47 6.09 12.73
CA VAL A 100 10.16 7.42 12.17
C VAL A 100 11.31 8.39 12.45
N GLU A 101 11.83 8.44 13.68
CA GLU A 101 12.98 9.27 14.05
C GLU A 101 14.23 8.92 13.24
N ASP A 102 14.46 7.63 12.98
CA ASP A 102 15.59 7.18 12.16
C ASP A 102 15.42 7.58 10.69
N CYS A 103 14.19 7.50 10.14
CA CYS A 103 13.91 7.98 8.79
C CYS A 103 14.16 9.48 8.66
N ILE A 104 13.68 10.29 9.62
CA ILE A 104 13.92 11.74 9.66
C ILE A 104 15.44 12.03 9.81
N ARG A 105 16.16 11.33 10.67
CA ARG A 105 17.60 11.49 10.82
C ARG A 105 18.35 11.18 9.54
N ARG A 106 17.93 10.15 8.80
CA ARG A 106 18.61 9.69 7.57
C ARG A 106 18.30 10.56 6.37
N PHE A 107 17.04 10.98 6.19
CA PHE A 107 16.57 11.63 4.97
C PHE A 107 16.02 13.05 5.17
N GLY A 108 15.84 13.50 6.41
CA GLY A 108 15.40 14.85 6.76
C GLY A 108 13.88 15.10 6.63
N ARG A 109 13.12 14.18 6.05
CA ARG A 109 11.67 14.34 5.78
C ARG A 109 10.96 13.02 5.55
N ILE A 110 9.63 13.04 5.57
CA ILE A 110 8.77 11.93 5.13
C ILE A 110 7.61 12.53 4.33
N ASP A 111 7.61 12.32 3.02
CA ASP A 111 6.55 12.82 2.12
C ASP A 111 5.43 11.80 1.90
N ILE A 112 5.79 10.53 1.97
CA ILE A 112 4.92 9.42 1.66
C ILE A 112 5.00 8.41 2.79
N LEU A 113 3.84 8.03 3.35
CA LEU A 113 3.71 6.90 4.26
C LEU A 113 2.86 5.82 3.60
N VAL A 114 3.39 4.60 3.50
CA VAL A 114 2.62 3.44 3.04
C VAL A 114 2.45 2.45 4.19
N ASN A 115 1.24 2.37 4.73
CA ASN A 115 0.84 1.38 5.73
C ASN A 115 0.39 0.10 5.00
N ASN A 116 1.33 -0.81 4.78
CA ASN A 116 1.05 -2.03 4.02
C ASN A 116 0.91 -3.28 4.91
N VAL A 117 1.38 -3.25 6.15
CA VAL A 117 1.31 -4.43 7.03
C VAL A 117 -0.14 -4.91 7.22
N GLY A 118 -0.32 -6.21 7.11
CA GLY A 118 -1.60 -6.86 7.36
C GLY A 118 -1.46 -8.37 7.39
N GLN A 119 -2.28 -9.01 8.19
CA GLN A 119 -2.33 -10.46 8.33
C GLN A 119 -3.76 -10.91 8.61
N SER A 120 -4.17 -12.02 8.01
CA SER A 120 -5.48 -12.61 8.23
C SER A 120 -5.36 -13.95 8.94
N VAL A 121 -6.16 -14.12 9.98
CA VAL A 121 -6.45 -15.41 10.62
C VAL A 121 -7.92 -15.71 10.41
N PRO A 122 -8.30 -16.91 9.91
CA PRO A 122 -9.70 -17.33 9.81
C PRO A 122 -10.33 -17.47 11.20
N GLY A 123 -11.61 -17.18 11.28
CA GLY A 123 -12.43 -17.37 12.48
C GLY A 123 -13.67 -16.48 12.44
N ASP A 124 -14.74 -16.98 13.03
CA ASP A 124 -15.98 -16.27 13.33
C ASP A 124 -16.02 -15.86 14.83
N PRO A 125 -17.05 -15.14 15.31
CA PRO A 125 -17.10 -14.71 16.71
C PRO A 125 -17.13 -15.82 17.76
N VAL A 126 -17.48 -17.06 17.38
CA VAL A 126 -17.53 -18.20 18.30
C VAL A 126 -16.20 -18.96 18.31
N THR A 127 -15.56 -19.08 17.15
CA THR A 127 -14.36 -19.92 16.96
C THR A 127 -13.04 -19.18 17.10
N MET A 128 -13.02 -17.84 16.93
CA MET A 128 -11.82 -17.03 17.10
C MET A 128 -11.56 -16.76 18.58
N SER A 129 -10.34 -16.97 19.04
CA SER A 129 -9.96 -16.57 20.40
C SER A 129 -9.93 -15.04 20.53
N GLU A 130 -10.17 -14.52 21.73
CA GLU A 130 -10.06 -13.09 22.04
C GLU A 130 -8.65 -12.57 21.73
N ALA A 131 -7.62 -13.34 22.07
CA ALA A 131 -6.22 -13.00 21.77
C ALA A 131 -5.95 -12.89 20.24
N ASP A 132 -6.50 -13.80 19.43
CA ASP A 132 -6.37 -13.71 17.97
C ASP A 132 -7.12 -12.49 17.42
N PHE A 133 -8.32 -12.20 17.94
CA PHE A 133 -9.07 -11.01 17.56
C PHE A 133 -8.28 -9.73 17.87
N ASP A 134 -7.77 -9.60 19.09
CA ASP A 134 -6.96 -8.45 19.50
C ASP A 134 -5.70 -8.30 18.64
N GLN A 135 -5.03 -9.41 18.34
CA GLN A 135 -3.87 -9.41 17.43
C GLN A 135 -4.26 -8.97 16.02
N GLN A 136 -5.43 -9.41 15.50
CA GLN A 136 -5.90 -8.96 14.19
C GLN A 136 -6.17 -7.45 14.15
N ILE A 137 -6.74 -6.88 15.22
CA ILE A 137 -6.94 -5.42 15.35
C ILE A 137 -5.59 -4.71 15.48
N ALA A 138 -4.66 -5.24 16.27
CA ALA A 138 -3.32 -4.66 16.43
C ALA A 138 -2.57 -4.58 15.09
N ILE A 139 -2.56 -5.66 14.31
CA ILE A 139 -1.81 -5.75 13.05
C ILE A 139 -2.50 -4.96 11.93
N ASN A 140 -3.85 -5.03 11.80
CA ASN A 140 -4.56 -4.50 10.64
C ASN A 140 -5.09 -3.07 10.79
N LEU A 141 -5.11 -2.53 12.01
CA LEU A 141 -5.62 -1.19 12.32
C LEU A 141 -4.65 -0.38 13.17
N LYS A 142 -4.30 -0.87 14.38
CA LYS A 142 -3.47 -0.13 15.34
C LYS A 142 -2.09 0.19 14.77
N SER A 143 -1.50 -0.71 13.98
CA SER A 143 -0.22 -0.48 13.29
C SER A 143 -0.24 0.78 12.43
N ALA A 144 -1.24 0.93 11.58
CA ALA A 144 -1.40 2.11 10.72
C ALA A 144 -1.69 3.38 11.55
N PHE A 145 -2.49 3.26 12.62
CA PHE A 145 -2.71 4.36 13.57
C PHE A 145 -1.39 4.83 14.19
N LEU A 146 -0.54 3.93 14.66
CA LEU A 146 0.75 4.27 15.26
C LEU A 146 1.68 4.95 14.25
N CYS A 147 1.76 4.44 13.01
CA CYS A 147 2.54 5.08 11.97
C CYS A 147 2.03 6.49 11.65
N CYS A 148 0.71 6.66 11.49
CA CYS A 148 0.11 7.98 11.29
C CYS A 148 0.39 8.92 12.47
N LYS A 149 0.28 8.45 13.72
CA LYS A 149 0.54 9.21 14.94
C LYS A 149 1.92 9.85 14.96
N TYR A 150 2.93 9.12 14.50
CA TYR A 150 4.31 9.60 14.55
C TYR A 150 4.77 10.29 13.26
N VAL A 151 4.17 9.98 12.11
CA VAL A 151 4.55 10.58 10.82
C VAL A 151 3.82 11.90 10.55
N ILE A 152 2.53 11.98 10.85
CA ILE A 152 1.71 13.17 10.53
C ILE A 152 2.28 14.47 11.09
N PRO A 153 2.78 14.56 12.34
CA PRO A 153 3.38 15.80 12.84
C PRO A 153 4.53 16.31 11.96
N HIS A 154 5.39 15.42 11.45
CA HIS A 154 6.45 15.81 10.53
C HIS A 154 5.90 16.27 9.17
N MET A 155 4.85 15.61 8.67
CA MET A 155 4.16 16.06 7.45
C MET A 155 3.52 17.44 7.62
N GLU A 156 2.97 17.77 8.79
CA GLU A 156 2.46 19.12 9.09
C GLU A 156 3.57 20.16 9.09
N GLU A 157 4.69 19.90 9.78
CA GLU A 157 5.83 20.80 9.87
C GLU A 157 6.46 21.09 8.49
N GLN A 158 6.46 20.11 7.58
CA GLN A 158 7.01 20.27 6.22
C GLN A 158 5.99 20.78 5.18
N GLY A 159 4.71 20.99 5.57
CA GLY A 159 3.66 21.59 4.75
C GLY A 159 2.87 20.62 3.88
N GLY A 160 2.89 19.32 4.17
CA GLY A 160 2.06 18.34 3.47
C GLY A 160 2.66 16.95 3.36
N GLY A 161 1.87 16.03 2.80
CA GLY A 161 2.28 14.64 2.60
C GLY A 161 1.16 13.76 2.04
N SER A 162 1.49 12.51 1.75
CA SER A 162 0.53 11.51 1.30
C SER A 162 0.64 10.23 2.12
N VAL A 163 -0.48 9.79 2.69
CA VAL A 163 -0.60 8.50 3.39
C VAL A 163 -1.43 7.55 2.54
N VAL A 164 -0.89 6.36 2.29
CA VAL A 164 -1.54 5.28 1.54
C VAL A 164 -1.71 4.08 2.47
N ASN A 165 -2.94 3.71 2.76
CA ASN A 165 -3.27 2.58 3.62
C ASN A 165 -3.70 1.38 2.78
N ILE A 166 -3.01 0.24 2.91
CA ILE A 166 -3.40 -1.00 2.23
C ILE A 166 -4.48 -1.70 3.06
N ALA A 167 -5.72 -1.48 2.66
CA ALA A 167 -6.91 -2.11 3.20
C ALA A 167 -7.15 -3.51 2.57
N SER A 168 -8.38 -3.86 2.28
CA SER A 168 -8.79 -5.08 1.57
C SER A 168 -10.28 -5.02 1.21
N VAL A 169 -10.68 -5.66 0.12
CA VAL A 169 -12.11 -5.90 -0.19
C VAL A 169 -12.83 -6.69 0.91
N ALA A 170 -12.09 -7.45 1.74
CA ALA A 170 -12.66 -8.13 2.91
C ALA A 170 -13.23 -7.16 3.96
N GLY A 171 -12.77 -5.90 4.00
CA GLY A 171 -13.36 -4.85 4.83
C GLY A 171 -14.60 -4.19 4.21
N MET A 172 -14.97 -4.55 2.98
CA MET A 172 -16.12 -3.98 2.25
C MET A 172 -17.25 -4.98 2.09
N ARG A 173 -16.91 -6.27 2.00
CA ARG A 173 -17.87 -7.37 1.79
C ARG A 173 -17.36 -8.68 2.38
N TYR A 174 -18.28 -9.62 2.55
CA TYR A 174 -17.91 -10.99 2.90
C TYR A 174 -17.19 -11.67 1.73
N GLY A 175 -15.97 -12.15 1.99
CA GLY A 175 -15.09 -12.76 0.98
C GLY A 175 -15.19 -14.28 0.86
N GLY A 176 -16.27 -14.91 1.32
CA GLY A 176 -16.49 -16.37 1.26
C GLY A 176 -15.81 -17.17 2.37
N LYS A 177 -15.08 -16.51 3.28
CA LYS A 177 -14.45 -17.14 4.45
C LYS A 177 -14.68 -16.31 5.71
N PRO A 178 -14.93 -16.95 6.87
CA PRO A 178 -15.04 -16.22 8.13
C PRO A 178 -13.65 -15.65 8.50
N GLN A 179 -13.55 -14.34 8.60
CA GLN A 179 -12.32 -13.59 8.92
C GLN A 179 -12.69 -12.35 9.73
N VAL A 180 -13.46 -12.53 10.82
CA VAL A 180 -14.10 -11.43 11.53
C VAL A 180 -13.10 -10.36 12.00
N GLY A 181 -11.99 -10.74 12.61
CA GLY A 181 -10.98 -9.78 13.10
C GLY A 181 -10.29 -9.02 11.95
N TYR A 182 -9.91 -9.73 10.88
CA TYR A 182 -9.29 -9.12 9.70
C TYR A 182 -10.24 -8.16 8.97
N ALA A 183 -11.45 -8.63 8.66
CA ALA A 183 -12.45 -7.83 7.94
C ALA A 183 -12.82 -6.57 8.73
N SER A 184 -13.06 -6.70 10.04
CA SER A 184 -13.32 -5.56 10.93
C SER A 184 -12.16 -4.58 10.97
N GLY A 185 -10.91 -5.06 11.11
CA GLY A 185 -9.71 -4.21 11.12
C GLY A 185 -9.53 -3.45 9.80
N LYS A 186 -9.76 -4.11 8.65
CA LYS A 186 -9.62 -3.46 7.33
C LYS A 186 -10.77 -2.50 7.02
N ALA A 187 -11.99 -2.77 7.49
CA ALA A 187 -13.11 -1.81 7.42
C ALA A 187 -12.83 -0.57 8.28
N ALA A 188 -12.38 -0.78 9.52
CA ALA A 188 -12.01 0.30 10.43
C ALA A 188 -10.85 1.14 9.89
N LEU A 189 -9.84 0.53 9.22
CA LEU A 189 -8.74 1.23 8.58
C LEU A 189 -9.22 2.20 7.49
N MET A 190 -10.17 1.79 6.65
CA MET A 190 -10.76 2.66 5.62
C MET A 190 -11.51 3.82 6.26
N GLN A 191 -12.25 3.59 7.33
CA GLN A 191 -12.97 4.65 8.03
C GLN A 191 -12.02 5.59 8.79
N MET A 192 -10.98 5.06 9.45
CA MET A 192 -9.92 5.87 10.06
C MET A 192 -9.25 6.78 9.01
N SER A 193 -8.97 6.24 7.81
CA SER A 193 -8.40 7.03 6.71
C SER A 193 -9.28 8.21 6.33
N LYS A 194 -10.61 8.01 6.20
CA LYS A 194 -11.56 9.08 5.85
C LYS A 194 -11.61 10.18 6.89
N VAL A 195 -11.71 9.83 8.17
CA VAL A 195 -11.77 10.81 9.28
C VAL A 195 -10.46 11.60 9.32
N THR A 196 -9.32 10.92 9.28
CA THR A 196 -8.00 11.56 9.32
C THR A 196 -7.77 12.43 8.08
N ALA A 197 -8.20 12.00 6.91
CA ALA A 197 -8.09 12.76 5.66
C ALA A 197 -8.76 14.13 5.77
N VAL A 198 -10.00 14.19 6.27
CA VAL A 198 -10.73 15.44 6.44
C VAL A 198 -10.07 16.33 7.48
N THR A 199 -9.60 15.74 8.59
CA THR A 199 -8.93 16.47 9.67
C THR A 199 -7.66 17.18 9.19
N TYR A 200 -6.87 16.52 8.34
CA TYR A 200 -5.56 17.01 7.91
C TYR A 200 -5.51 17.58 6.48
N ALA A 201 -6.62 17.57 5.74
CA ALA A 201 -6.70 18.22 4.43
C ALA A 201 -6.29 19.71 4.44
N PRO A 202 -6.70 20.53 5.45
CA PRO A 202 -6.25 21.92 5.53
C PRO A 202 -4.75 22.10 5.74
N LYS A 203 -4.04 21.03 6.12
CA LYS A 203 -2.58 20.97 6.31
C LYS A 203 -1.83 20.44 5.08
N GLY A 204 -2.53 20.23 3.96
CA GLY A 204 -1.93 19.68 2.75
C GLY A 204 -1.62 18.17 2.83
N ILE A 205 -2.16 17.45 3.82
CA ILE A 205 -1.93 16.02 4.00
C ILE A 205 -3.12 15.24 3.45
N ARG A 206 -2.86 14.33 2.52
CA ARG A 206 -3.86 13.44 1.93
C ARG A 206 -3.76 12.05 2.55
N LEU A 207 -4.89 11.42 2.82
CA LEU A 207 -4.96 10.03 3.25
C LEU A 207 -5.95 9.28 2.39
N ASN A 208 -5.50 8.16 1.79
CA ASN A 208 -6.33 7.31 0.97
C ASN A 208 -6.07 5.85 1.29
N SER A 209 -7.01 5.00 0.92
CA SER A 209 -6.89 3.55 1.06
C SER A 209 -6.89 2.88 -0.31
N ILE A 210 -6.18 1.75 -0.40
CA ILE A 210 -6.30 0.80 -1.50
C ILE A 210 -6.96 -0.46 -0.92
N ALA A 211 -7.95 -1.00 -1.61
CA ALA A 211 -8.62 -2.24 -1.23
C ALA A 211 -8.31 -3.33 -2.27
N PRO A 212 -7.22 -4.09 -2.11
CA PRO A 212 -6.91 -5.21 -2.98
C PRO A 212 -7.93 -6.34 -2.84
N GLY A 213 -8.18 -7.04 -3.95
CA GLY A 213 -8.86 -8.32 -3.97
C GLY A 213 -7.92 -9.50 -3.70
N VAL A 214 -8.07 -10.55 -4.50
CA VAL A 214 -7.14 -11.71 -4.48
C VAL A 214 -5.92 -11.38 -5.32
N MET A 215 -4.75 -11.36 -4.69
CA MET A 215 -3.48 -11.05 -5.33
C MET A 215 -2.59 -12.29 -5.37
N ASP A 216 -2.01 -12.59 -6.54
CA ASP A 216 -0.99 -13.63 -6.69
C ASP A 216 0.35 -13.10 -6.15
N THR A 217 0.66 -13.51 -4.93
CA THR A 217 1.86 -13.13 -4.19
C THR A 217 2.40 -14.36 -3.46
N PRO A 218 3.61 -14.32 -2.91
CA PRO A 218 4.16 -15.45 -2.13
C PRO A 218 3.26 -15.93 -0.99
N LEU A 219 2.32 -15.10 -0.53
CA LEU A 219 1.31 -15.52 0.43
C LEU A 219 0.38 -16.61 -0.13
N VAL A 220 0.11 -16.62 -1.45
CA VAL A 220 -0.75 -17.61 -2.09
C VAL A 220 -0.15 -19.00 -1.98
N HIS A 221 1.17 -19.15 -2.18
CA HIS A 221 1.88 -20.41 -1.99
C HIS A 221 1.74 -20.95 -0.56
N ARG A 222 1.97 -20.10 0.45
CA ARG A 222 1.79 -20.47 1.87
C ARG A 222 0.34 -20.86 2.21
N LEU A 223 -0.62 -20.23 1.58
CA LEU A 223 -2.03 -20.56 1.79
C LEU A 223 -2.40 -21.88 1.08
N ALA A 224 -1.83 -22.16 -0.09
CA ALA A 224 -2.00 -23.44 -0.77
C ALA A 224 -1.42 -24.59 0.06
N ASP A 225 -0.19 -24.44 0.59
CA ASP A 225 0.44 -25.42 1.49
C ASP A 225 -0.42 -25.66 2.74
N LYS A 226 -0.98 -24.61 3.32
CA LYS A 226 -1.77 -24.73 4.56
C LYS A 226 -3.17 -25.30 4.36
N TYR A 227 -3.83 -25.01 3.24
CA TYR A 227 -5.27 -25.25 3.06
C TYR A 227 -5.62 -26.16 1.88
N ALA A 228 -4.69 -26.47 1.00
CA ALA A 228 -4.91 -27.25 -0.21
C ALA A 228 -3.96 -28.45 -0.34
N ALA A 229 -3.37 -28.91 0.77
CA ALA A 229 -2.40 -30.03 0.78
C ALA A 229 -1.31 -29.89 -0.30
N SER A 230 -0.83 -28.67 -0.52
CA SER A 230 0.16 -28.29 -1.55
C SER A 230 -0.33 -28.42 -3.01
N ASP A 231 -1.64 -28.61 -3.26
CA ASP A 231 -2.23 -28.48 -4.60
C ASP A 231 -2.30 -26.98 -4.99
N TYR A 232 -1.16 -26.46 -5.44
CA TYR A 232 -1.04 -25.06 -5.84
C TYR A 232 -1.90 -24.73 -7.07
N GLU A 233 -1.91 -25.59 -8.09
CA GLU A 233 -2.65 -25.34 -9.32
C GLU A 233 -4.16 -25.29 -9.10
N GLY A 234 -4.71 -26.27 -8.36
CA GLY A 234 -6.13 -26.28 -7.99
C GLY A 234 -6.52 -25.08 -7.11
N PHE A 235 -5.64 -24.67 -6.20
CA PHE A 235 -5.83 -23.49 -5.37
C PHE A 235 -5.86 -22.21 -6.19
N VAL A 236 -4.92 -22.02 -7.12
CA VAL A 236 -4.87 -20.87 -8.05
C VAL A 236 -6.12 -20.86 -8.95
N LYS A 237 -6.50 -21.99 -9.54
CA LYS A 237 -7.70 -22.10 -10.36
C LYS A 237 -8.96 -21.69 -9.60
N THR A 238 -9.09 -22.13 -8.35
CA THR A 238 -10.22 -21.75 -7.49
C THR A 238 -10.25 -20.25 -7.21
N ARG A 239 -9.07 -19.65 -6.97
CA ARG A 239 -8.96 -18.20 -6.72
C ARG A 239 -9.24 -17.37 -7.96
N ASN A 240 -8.72 -17.77 -9.11
CA ASN A 240 -9.01 -17.13 -10.40
C ASN A 240 -10.52 -17.11 -10.72
N ALA A 241 -11.22 -18.21 -10.41
CA ALA A 241 -12.66 -18.30 -10.62
C ALA A 241 -13.49 -17.35 -9.71
N GLN A 242 -12.92 -16.84 -8.64
CA GLN A 242 -13.57 -15.84 -7.78
C GLN A 242 -13.55 -14.42 -8.36
N VAL A 243 -12.68 -14.17 -9.35
CA VAL A 243 -12.46 -12.84 -9.93
C VAL A 243 -13.19 -12.74 -11.27
N PRO A 244 -14.05 -11.74 -11.50
CA PRO A 244 -14.74 -11.55 -12.78
C PRO A 244 -13.81 -11.42 -13.98
N MET A 245 -12.62 -10.84 -13.82
CA MET A 245 -11.60 -10.77 -14.88
C MET A 245 -10.95 -12.14 -15.19
N GLY A 246 -11.25 -13.19 -14.43
CA GLY A 246 -10.80 -14.56 -14.67
C GLY A 246 -9.39 -14.89 -14.15
N HIS A 247 -8.71 -13.95 -13.53
CA HIS A 247 -7.39 -14.13 -12.93
C HIS A 247 -7.21 -13.25 -11.69
N MET A 248 -6.35 -13.67 -10.77
CA MET A 248 -5.88 -12.82 -9.68
C MET A 248 -5.08 -11.63 -10.23
N GLY A 249 -5.10 -10.51 -9.53
CA GLY A 249 -4.10 -9.47 -9.71
C GLY A 249 -2.76 -9.87 -9.11
N ASP A 250 -1.74 -9.05 -9.30
CA ASP A 250 -0.43 -9.23 -8.69
C ASP A 250 -0.02 -8.05 -7.79
N ALA A 251 1.18 -8.13 -7.22
CA ALA A 251 1.70 -7.07 -6.35
C ALA A 251 1.91 -5.73 -7.07
N TRP A 252 2.13 -5.75 -8.39
CA TRP A 252 2.33 -4.53 -9.18
C TRP A 252 1.03 -3.77 -9.43
N ASP A 253 -0.12 -4.45 -9.53
CA ASP A 253 -1.42 -3.79 -9.62
C ASP A 253 -1.68 -2.92 -8.37
N VAL A 254 -1.32 -3.43 -7.19
CA VAL A 254 -1.38 -2.67 -5.94
C VAL A 254 -0.34 -1.56 -5.90
N ALA A 255 0.88 -1.82 -6.39
CA ALA A 255 1.97 -0.85 -6.40
C ALA A 255 1.68 0.34 -7.32
N TYR A 256 1.07 0.14 -8.50
CA TYR A 256 0.67 1.22 -9.39
C TYR A 256 -0.43 2.10 -8.78
N ALA A 257 -1.40 1.52 -8.09
CA ALA A 257 -2.39 2.29 -7.35
C ALA A 257 -1.75 3.10 -6.21
N ALA A 258 -0.77 2.52 -5.50
CA ALA A 258 -0.02 3.22 -4.46
C ALA A 258 0.83 4.36 -5.02
N LEU A 259 1.48 4.18 -6.17
CA LEU A 259 2.22 5.22 -6.88
C LEU A 259 1.32 6.39 -7.25
N TYR A 260 0.14 6.13 -7.82
CA TYR A 260 -0.82 7.19 -8.13
C TYR A 260 -1.17 8.00 -6.89
N LEU A 261 -1.53 7.33 -5.78
CA LEU A 261 -1.91 8.01 -4.54
C LEU A 261 -0.74 8.72 -3.87
N ALA A 262 0.49 8.24 -4.02
CA ALA A 262 1.70 8.85 -3.49
C ALA A 262 2.11 10.10 -4.27
N SER A 263 1.80 10.16 -5.56
CA SER A 263 2.24 11.22 -6.47
C SER A 263 1.37 12.48 -6.41
N ASP A 264 1.88 13.58 -6.98
CA ASP A 264 1.15 14.84 -7.11
C ASP A 264 -0.02 14.75 -8.12
N GLN A 265 -0.10 13.67 -8.92
CA GLN A 265 -1.22 13.41 -9.82
C GLN A 265 -2.54 13.15 -9.08
N SER A 266 -2.44 12.76 -7.81
CA SER A 266 -3.59 12.59 -6.91
C SER A 266 -3.79 13.75 -5.93
N ARG A 267 -3.26 14.97 -6.25
CA ARG A 267 -3.31 16.14 -5.34
C ARG A 267 -4.72 16.54 -4.89
N TYR A 268 -5.75 16.16 -5.63
CA TYR A 268 -7.16 16.44 -5.32
C TYR A 268 -7.92 15.20 -4.85
N VAL A 269 -7.21 14.12 -4.47
CA VAL A 269 -7.78 12.85 -3.99
C VAL A 269 -7.39 12.63 -2.54
N THR A 270 -8.37 12.72 -1.63
CA THR A 270 -8.20 12.42 -0.21
C THR A 270 -9.48 11.79 0.36
N GLY A 271 -9.36 10.93 1.37
CA GLY A 271 -10.48 10.21 1.97
C GLY A 271 -11.10 9.12 1.07
N SER A 272 -10.46 8.77 -0.04
CA SER A 272 -10.97 7.83 -1.04
C SER A 272 -10.47 6.40 -0.78
N VAL A 273 -11.21 5.43 -1.35
CA VAL A 273 -10.80 4.02 -1.43
C VAL A 273 -10.69 3.65 -2.90
N ILE A 274 -9.49 3.27 -3.34
CA ILE A 274 -9.28 2.67 -4.68
C ILE A 274 -9.38 1.17 -4.53
N VAL A 275 -10.33 0.57 -5.23
CA VAL A 275 -10.51 -0.88 -5.28
C VAL A 275 -9.68 -1.46 -6.43
N VAL A 276 -8.85 -2.47 -6.12
CA VAL A 276 -7.97 -3.17 -7.07
C VAL A 276 -8.24 -4.66 -6.94
N ASP A 277 -9.30 -5.15 -7.62
CA ASP A 277 -9.85 -6.48 -7.33
C ASP A 277 -10.40 -7.25 -8.54
N GLY A 278 -10.18 -6.76 -9.76
CA GLY A 278 -10.69 -7.39 -10.97
C GLY A 278 -12.23 -7.53 -11.03
N GLY A 279 -12.94 -6.64 -10.31
CA GLY A 279 -14.41 -6.63 -10.24
C GLY A 279 -15.00 -7.51 -9.14
N MET A 280 -14.17 -8.11 -8.28
CA MET A 280 -14.61 -9.05 -7.24
C MET A 280 -15.62 -8.45 -6.26
N SER A 281 -15.46 -7.18 -5.88
CA SER A 281 -16.39 -6.51 -4.95
C SER A 281 -17.68 -6.01 -5.61
N SER A 282 -17.73 -5.96 -6.93
CA SER A 282 -18.85 -5.44 -7.72
C SER A 282 -19.78 -6.53 -8.26
N THR A 283 -19.50 -7.79 -7.97
CA THR A 283 -20.34 -8.93 -8.39
C THR A 283 -21.23 -9.43 -7.26
N THR A 284 -22.35 -10.05 -7.64
CA THR A 284 -23.28 -10.74 -6.73
C THR A 284 -23.02 -12.25 -6.62
N ARG A 285 -21.95 -12.75 -7.28
CA ARG A 285 -21.58 -14.18 -7.27
C ARG A 285 -20.85 -14.56 -6.00
#